data_3951184ebbb590cb67ce4e33a4d911ab
#
_entry.id   3951184ebbb590cb67ce4e33a4d911ab
#
_cell.length_a   1.000
_cell.length_b   1.000
_cell.length_c   1.000
_cell.angle_alpha   90.00
_cell.angle_beta   90.00
_cell.angle_gamma   90.00
#
_symmetry.space_group_name_H-M   'P 1'
#
loop_
_entity.id
_entity.type
_entity.pdbx_description
1 polymer ?
#
loop_
_entity_poly.entity_id
_entity_poly.type
_entity_poly.pdbx_seq_one_letter_code
_entity_poly.pdbx_strand_id
1 'polypeptide(L)'
;TFFEMLGNFSFGDYFKDRAIELAWNLITKEYGLPKDKLTATVYIDDDEAFDLWKKIAGLPESRIIRIAGSDNFWQMGDTGPCGPCSEIFYDHGEHIPGGPPGSADQDGDRFIEIWNLVFMQFEQVAPGNRLSLPRPSIDTGMGLERVAAVLQGKHDNYDIDLFAALIRAISELTGVSADGPHRASHRVIADHLRAS
;
A
#
# COMPACT_ATOMS: atom_id res chain seq x y z
N THR A 1 3.40 -15.34 -2.12
CA THR A 1 4.21 -16.08 -1.12
C THR A 1 5.29 -15.21 -0.52
N PHE A 2 6.04 -14.51 -1.34
CA PHE A 2 7.06 -13.54 -0.95
C PHE A 2 6.81 -12.21 -1.63
N PHE A 3 7.00 -11.11 -0.91
CA PHE A 3 7.01 -9.77 -1.47
C PHE A 3 8.03 -8.91 -0.71
N GLU A 4 8.50 -7.85 -1.34
CA GLU A 4 9.41 -6.92 -0.71
C GLU A 4 8.67 -5.67 -0.28
N MET A 5 8.96 -5.20 0.93
CA MET A 5 8.35 -4.02 1.50
C MET A 5 9.40 -2.93 1.68
N LEU A 6 9.17 -1.81 1.00
CA LEU A 6 9.98 -0.60 1.14
C LEU A 6 9.32 0.32 2.16
N GLY A 7 10.10 1.20 2.77
CA GLY A 7 9.50 2.14 3.72
C GLY A 7 10.51 3.03 4.41
N ASN A 8 9.99 3.87 5.29
CA ASN A 8 10.76 4.66 6.24
C ASN A 8 10.19 4.44 7.64
N PHE A 9 11.05 4.65 8.64
CA PHE A 9 10.75 4.33 10.04
C PHE A 9 11.20 5.48 10.93
N SER A 10 10.45 5.72 12.01
CA SER A 10 10.82 6.69 13.03
C SER A 10 10.53 6.12 14.41
N PHE A 11 11.51 6.13 15.27
CA PHE A 11 11.43 5.67 16.65
C PHE A 11 11.37 6.87 17.60
N GLY A 12 10.33 7.72 17.42
CA GLY A 12 10.12 8.91 18.22
C GLY A 12 10.94 10.14 17.79
N ASP A 13 11.42 10.18 16.54
CA ASP A 13 12.15 11.29 15.96
C ASP A 13 11.21 12.23 15.16
N TYR A 14 10.48 11.69 14.20
CA TYR A 14 9.42 12.44 13.47
C TYR A 14 8.10 11.66 13.52
N PHE A 15 6.99 12.35 13.16
CA PHE A 15 5.68 11.73 13.19
C PHE A 15 4.87 12.01 11.91
N LYS A 16 3.54 12.13 12.00
CA LYS A 16 2.61 12.14 10.85
C LYS A 16 2.96 13.17 9.78
N ASP A 17 3.26 14.40 10.18
CA ASP A 17 3.56 15.51 9.27
C ASP A 17 4.74 15.19 8.34
N ARG A 18 5.85 14.75 8.93
CA ARG A 18 7.05 14.41 8.17
C ARG A 18 6.88 13.12 7.37
N ALA A 19 6.18 12.12 7.93
CA ALA A 19 5.90 10.87 7.22
C ALA A 19 5.07 11.12 5.95
N ILE A 20 3.99 11.90 6.06
CA ILE A 20 3.14 12.28 4.92
C ILE A 20 3.92 13.11 3.90
N GLU A 21 4.75 14.07 4.36
CA GLU A 21 5.59 14.87 3.47
C GLU A 21 6.57 14.01 2.67
N LEU A 22 7.29 13.11 3.34
CA LEU A 22 8.24 12.21 2.69
C LEU A 22 7.55 11.31 1.66
N ALA A 23 6.44 10.69 2.05
CA ALA A 23 5.68 9.83 1.17
C ALA A 23 5.16 10.58 -0.05
N TRP A 24 4.52 11.72 0.15
CA TRP A 24 3.97 12.52 -0.95
C TRP A 24 5.02 13.03 -1.91
N ASN A 25 6.16 13.49 -1.39
CA ASN A 25 7.27 13.96 -2.21
C ASN A 25 7.86 12.81 -3.04
N LEU A 26 8.09 11.63 -2.44
CA LEU A 26 8.63 10.49 -3.17
C LEU A 26 7.73 10.08 -4.33
N ILE A 27 6.44 9.86 -4.08
CA ILE A 27 5.53 9.36 -5.12
C ILE A 27 5.20 10.40 -6.20
N THR A 28 5.15 11.70 -5.86
CA THR A 28 4.73 12.73 -6.82
C THR A 28 5.87 13.46 -7.49
N LYS A 29 7.04 13.61 -6.83
CA LYS A 29 8.18 14.35 -7.38
C LYS A 29 9.24 13.42 -7.93
N GLU A 30 9.62 12.39 -7.17
CA GLU A 30 10.69 11.48 -7.59
C GLU A 30 10.16 10.40 -8.54
N TYR A 31 9.04 9.78 -8.21
CA TYR A 31 8.40 8.78 -9.08
C TYR A 31 7.51 9.40 -10.16
N GLY A 32 7.12 10.67 -10.01
CA GLY A 32 6.36 11.39 -11.01
C GLY A 32 4.91 10.92 -11.19
N LEU A 33 4.32 10.27 -10.19
CA LEU A 33 2.95 9.80 -10.29
C LEU A 33 1.96 10.98 -10.37
N PRO A 34 0.97 10.92 -11.27
CA PRO A 34 -0.03 11.97 -11.42
C PRO A 34 -0.87 12.12 -10.16
N LYS A 35 -0.93 13.32 -9.60
CA LYS A 35 -1.66 13.61 -8.36
C LYS A 35 -3.17 13.35 -8.47
N ASP A 36 -3.72 13.49 -9.67
CA ASP A 36 -5.12 13.24 -9.96
C ASP A 36 -5.50 11.76 -9.96
N LYS A 37 -4.51 10.87 -9.92
CA LYS A 37 -4.69 9.43 -9.74
C LYS A 37 -4.47 8.93 -8.32
N LEU A 38 -4.16 9.83 -7.40
CA LEU A 38 -3.84 9.47 -6.02
C LEU A 38 -4.99 9.80 -5.07
N THR A 39 -5.27 8.89 -4.16
CA THR A 39 -6.26 9.03 -3.09
C THR A 39 -5.60 8.58 -1.79
N ALA A 40 -5.86 9.27 -0.69
CA ALA A 40 -5.41 8.87 0.63
C ALA A 40 -6.58 8.39 1.48
N THR A 41 -6.36 7.38 2.32
CA THR A 41 -7.28 7.02 3.39
C THR A 41 -6.75 7.52 4.73
N VAL A 42 -7.63 7.72 5.69
CA VAL A 42 -7.29 8.01 7.08
C VAL A 42 -8.25 7.25 7.99
N TYR A 43 -7.79 6.91 9.19
CA TYR A 43 -8.68 6.34 10.18
C TYR A 43 -9.81 7.33 10.52
N ILE A 44 -11.01 6.80 10.79
CA ILE A 44 -12.25 7.59 10.93
C ILE A 44 -12.11 8.78 11.89
N ASP A 45 -11.39 8.62 12.99
CA ASP A 45 -11.20 9.63 14.05
C ASP A 45 -9.85 10.36 13.96
N ASP A 46 -9.03 10.13 12.91
CA ASP A 46 -7.73 10.78 12.76
C ASP A 46 -7.85 12.10 12.00
N ASP A 47 -8.38 13.12 12.68
CA ASP A 47 -8.51 14.48 12.13
C ASP A 47 -7.15 15.11 11.81
N GLU A 48 -6.12 14.79 12.59
CA GLU A 48 -4.77 15.31 12.37
C GLU A 48 -4.22 14.83 11.02
N ALA A 49 -4.30 13.54 10.72
CA ALA A 49 -3.86 13.01 9.43
C ALA A 49 -4.68 13.58 8.27
N PHE A 50 -5.99 13.74 8.45
CA PHE A 50 -6.86 14.35 7.45
C PHE A 50 -6.43 15.77 7.10
N ASP A 51 -6.19 16.60 8.09
CA ASP A 51 -5.77 17.99 7.90
C ASP A 51 -4.35 18.09 7.32
N LEU A 52 -3.45 17.18 7.71
CA LEU A 52 -2.10 17.08 7.17
C LEU A 52 -2.10 16.74 5.67
N TRP A 53 -2.94 15.81 5.23
CA TRP A 53 -3.09 15.51 3.80
C TRP A 53 -3.59 16.71 3.00
N LYS A 54 -4.56 17.45 3.52
CA LYS A 54 -5.02 18.71 2.88
C LYS A 54 -3.89 19.73 2.78
N LYS A 55 -3.16 19.92 3.86
CA LYS A 55 -2.11 20.95 3.96
C LYS A 55 -0.87 20.61 3.14
N ILE A 56 -0.38 19.37 3.22
CA ILE A 56 0.91 18.94 2.64
C ILE A 56 0.74 18.51 1.18
N ALA A 57 -0.22 17.64 0.92
CA ALA A 57 -0.47 17.09 -0.40
C ALA A 57 -1.32 18.01 -1.30
N GLY A 58 -2.11 18.88 -0.69
CA GLY A 58 -3.10 19.70 -1.42
C GLY A 58 -4.25 18.86 -1.99
N LEU A 59 -4.50 17.69 -1.41
CA LEU A 59 -5.60 16.83 -1.83
C LEU A 59 -6.94 17.48 -1.47
N PRO A 60 -7.94 17.46 -2.37
CA PRO A 60 -9.30 17.84 -2.03
C PRO A 60 -9.90 16.83 -1.04
N GLU A 61 -10.84 17.27 -0.22
CA GLU A 61 -11.48 16.40 0.80
C GLU A 61 -12.11 15.14 0.19
N SER A 62 -12.62 15.24 -1.03
CA SER A 62 -13.18 14.07 -1.75
C SER A 62 -12.17 12.97 -2.08
N ARG A 63 -10.87 13.23 -1.90
CA ARG A 63 -9.78 12.26 -2.09
C ARG A 63 -9.05 11.92 -0.81
N ILE A 64 -9.60 12.30 0.35
CA ILE A 64 -9.12 11.90 1.66
C ILE A 64 -10.26 11.16 2.33
N ILE A 65 -10.24 9.84 2.24
CA ILE A 65 -11.37 8.99 2.61
C ILE A 65 -11.19 8.51 4.05
N ARG A 66 -12.21 8.70 4.87
CA ARG A 66 -12.23 8.22 6.25
C ARG A 66 -12.73 6.78 6.29
N ILE A 67 -11.93 5.89 6.85
CA ILE A 67 -12.23 4.47 6.97
C ILE A 67 -12.34 4.09 8.45
N ALA A 68 -13.45 3.45 8.80
CA ALA A 68 -13.67 2.88 10.12
C ALA A 68 -13.18 1.43 10.17
N GLY A 69 -12.89 0.94 11.38
CA GLY A 69 -12.55 -0.46 11.59
C GLY A 69 -11.05 -0.76 11.46
N SER A 70 -10.73 -2.02 11.19
CA SER A 70 -9.36 -2.54 11.17
C SER A 70 -8.55 -2.12 9.94
N ASP A 71 -9.20 -1.73 8.86
CA ASP A 71 -8.53 -1.46 7.59
C ASP A 71 -7.56 -0.28 7.70
N ASN A 72 -7.95 0.78 8.43
CA ASN A 72 -7.05 1.90 8.73
C ASN A 72 -6.62 1.98 10.20
N PHE A 73 -6.63 0.85 10.92
CA PHE A 73 -6.03 0.74 12.25
C PHE A 73 -5.17 -0.51 12.34
N TRP A 74 -3.86 -0.32 12.21
CA TRP A 74 -2.91 -1.42 12.23
C TRP A 74 -2.59 -1.90 13.63
N GLN A 75 -2.48 -3.23 13.79
CA GLN A 75 -2.07 -3.89 15.02
C GLN A 75 -1.06 -4.98 14.71
N MET A 76 0.00 -5.07 15.48
CA MET A 76 1.01 -6.10 15.32
C MET A 76 0.46 -7.52 15.58
N GLY A 77 -0.53 -7.63 16.48
CA GLY A 77 -1.17 -8.87 16.85
C GLY A 77 -2.08 -8.66 18.07
N ASP A 78 -2.29 -9.70 18.86
CA ASP A 78 -3.09 -9.61 20.10
C ASP A 78 -2.47 -8.64 21.12
N THR A 79 -1.15 -8.50 21.09
CA THR A 79 -0.38 -7.53 21.87
C THR A 79 0.70 -6.91 21.01
N GLY A 80 1.20 -5.74 21.42
CA GLY A 80 2.27 -5.00 20.74
C GLY A 80 1.85 -3.64 20.21
N PRO A 81 2.75 -2.96 19.50
CA PRO A 81 2.49 -1.65 18.95
C PRO A 81 1.28 -1.63 18.02
N CYS A 82 0.51 -0.55 18.09
CA CYS A 82 -0.64 -0.34 17.21
C CYS A 82 -0.96 1.15 17.06
N GLY A 83 -1.78 1.47 16.07
CA GLY A 83 -2.22 2.83 15.84
C GLY A 83 -2.99 2.99 14.53
N PRO A 84 -3.59 4.18 14.35
CA PRO A 84 -4.23 4.52 13.08
C PRO A 84 -3.20 4.51 11.97
N CYS A 85 -3.65 4.22 10.75
CA CYS A 85 -2.83 4.30 9.57
C CYS A 85 -3.49 5.12 8.47
N SER A 86 -2.69 5.48 7.51
CA SER A 86 -3.11 6.21 6.32
C SER A 86 -2.48 5.55 5.10
N GLU A 87 -3.32 5.19 4.16
CA GLU A 87 -2.89 4.48 2.96
C GLU A 87 -2.95 5.40 1.75
N ILE A 88 -2.09 5.14 0.78
CA ILE A 88 -2.08 5.83 -0.50
C ILE A 88 -2.49 4.84 -1.57
N PHE A 89 -3.55 5.17 -2.29
CA PHE A 89 -4.09 4.39 -3.38
C PHE A 89 -3.81 5.06 -4.73
N TYR A 90 -3.55 4.21 -5.73
CA TYR A 90 -3.43 4.62 -7.12
C TYR A 90 -4.64 4.15 -7.92
N ASP A 91 -5.27 5.06 -8.67
CA ASP A 91 -6.38 4.77 -9.59
C ASP A 91 -5.83 4.38 -10.96
N HIS A 92 -5.98 3.11 -11.34
CA HIS A 92 -5.61 2.62 -12.67
C HIS A 92 -6.51 3.16 -13.79
N GLY A 93 -7.68 3.69 -13.45
CA GLY A 93 -8.64 4.28 -14.40
C GLY A 93 -9.87 3.41 -14.64
N GLU A 94 -10.84 4.02 -15.29
CA GLU A 94 -12.21 3.46 -15.43
C GLU A 94 -12.29 2.19 -16.28
N HIS A 95 -11.25 1.85 -17.00
CA HIS A 95 -11.18 0.60 -17.77
C HIS A 95 -10.96 -0.64 -16.90
N ILE A 96 -10.60 -0.45 -15.63
CA ILE A 96 -10.49 -1.51 -14.61
C ILE A 96 -11.72 -1.44 -13.70
N PRO A 97 -12.42 -2.57 -13.45
CA PRO A 97 -13.54 -2.61 -12.51
C PRO A 97 -13.09 -2.32 -11.08
N GLY A 98 -13.90 -1.58 -10.33
CA GLY A 98 -13.68 -1.26 -8.92
C GLY A 98 -13.99 0.18 -8.59
N GLY A 99 -14.09 0.45 -7.30
CA GLY A 99 -14.36 1.78 -6.74
C GLY A 99 -13.28 2.21 -5.76
N PRO A 100 -13.33 3.48 -5.31
CA PRO A 100 -12.40 3.98 -4.32
C PRO A 100 -12.56 3.26 -2.98
N PRO A 101 -11.51 3.29 -2.11
CA PRO A 101 -11.60 2.74 -0.76
C PRO A 101 -12.85 3.22 -0.03
N GLY A 102 -13.50 2.35 0.74
CA GLY A 102 -14.74 2.65 1.47
C GLY A 102 -16.01 2.62 0.62
N SER A 103 -15.93 2.40 -0.69
CA SER A 103 -17.09 2.22 -1.57
C SER A 103 -17.57 0.76 -1.61
N ALA A 104 -18.77 0.55 -2.14
CA ALA A 104 -19.33 -0.81 -2.30
C ALA A 104 -18.48 -1.70 -3.23
N ASP A 105 -17.75 -1.10 -4.16
CA ASP A 105 -16.93 -1.78 -5.17
C ASP A 105 -15.41 -1.68 -4.85
N GLN A 106 -15.04 -1.43 -3.60
CA GLN A 106 -13.64 -1.28 -3.18
C GLN A 106 -12.78 -2.52 -3.42
N ASP A 107 -13.39 -3.71 -3.43
CA ASP A 107 -12.69 -4.99 -3.64
C ASP A 107 -12.29 -5.22 -5.11
N GLY A 108 -12.61 -4.28 -6.00
CA GLY A 108 -12.17 -4.33 -7.39
C GLY A 108 -10.71 -3.89 -7.55
N ASP A 109 -10.13 -4.21 -8.70
CA ASP A 109 -8.70 -4.03 -8.98
C ASP A 109 -8.34 -2.61 -9.48
N ARG A 110 -9.30 -1.67 -9.54
CA ARG A 110 -9.06 -0.32 -10.05
C ARG A 110 -8.18 0.52 -9.13
N PHE A 111 -8.49 0.53 -7.83
CA PHE A 111 -7.74 1.26 -6.83
C PHE A 111 -6.82 0.31 -6.08
N ILE A 112 -5.52 0.47 -6.26
CA ILE A 112 -4.54 -0.35 -5.58
C ILE A 112 -3.82 0.44 -4.49
N GLU A 113 -3.79 -0.08 -3.27
CA GLU A 113 -2.94 0.45 -2.21
C GLU A 113 -1.47 0.26 -2.60
N ILE A 114 -0.73 1.37 -2.67
CA ILE A 114 0.70 1.36 -2.99
C ILE A 114 1.58 1.62 -1.77
N TRP A 115 1.07 2.27 -0.75
CA TRP A 115 1.83 2.58 0.46
C TRP A 115 0.92 2.71 1.68
N ASN A 116 1.29 2.07 2.78
CA ASN A 116 0.63 2.21 4.08
C ASN A 116 1.56 2.95 5.05
N LEU A 117 1.08 4.04 5.65
CA LEU A 117 1.76 4.83 6.68
C LEU A 117 1.13 4.52 8.03
N VAL A 118 1.83 3.80 8.89
CA VAL A 118 1.34 3.43 10.22
C VAL A 118 1.83 4.44 11.25
N PHE A 119 0.89 5.03 11.99
CA PHE A 119 1.12 5.99 13.05
C PHE A 119 1.02 5.29 14.41
N MET A 120 2.09 4.62 14.82
CA MET A 120 2.12 3.87 16.07
C MET A 120 2.06 4.82 17.26
N GLN A 121 0.90 4.88 17.91
CA GLN A 121 0.61 5.75 19.04
C GLN A 121 0.39 4.97 20.33
N PHE A 122 0.08 3.68 20.22
CA PHE A 122 -0.33 2.85 21.33
C PHE A 122 0.45 1.54 21.36
N GLU A 123 0.49 0.94 22.54
CA GLU A 123 0.84 -0.45 22.78
C GLU A 123 -0.39 -1.19 23.31
N GLN A 124 -0.83 -2.21 22.65
CA GLN A 124 -1.85 -3.11 23.15
C GLN A 124 -1.19 -4.11 24.07
N VAL A 125 -1.39 -3.95 25.38
CA VAL A 125 -0.81 -4.81 26.42
C VAL A 125 -1.66 -6.06 26.68
N ALA A 126 -2.93 -6.01 26.32
CA ALA A 126 -3.87 -7.12 26.31
C ALA A 126 -5.02 -6.79 25.36
N PRO A 127 -5.83 -7.76 24.91
CA PRO A 127 -7.00 -7.49 24.08
C PRO A 127 -7.90 -6.41 24.69
N GLY A 128 -8.12 -5.33 23.96
CA GLY A 128 -8.92 -4.17 24.40
C GLY A 128 -8.25 -3.24 25.42
N ASN A 129 -7.02 -3.51 25.84
CA ASN A 129 -6.27 -2.64 26.76
C ASN A 129 -5.06 -2.03 26.06
N ARG A 130 -5.16 -0.74 25.76
CA ARG A 130 -4.14 0.04 25.06
C ARG A 130 -3.55 1.11 25.96
N LEU A 131 -2.24 1.21 25.95
CA LEU A 131 -1.49 2.28 26.61
C LEU A 131 -0.86 3.18 25.55
N SER A 132 -0.82 4.48 25.79
CA SER A 132 -0.11 5.39 24.90
C SER A 132 1.39 5.13 24.93
N LEU A 133 2.02 5.08 23.77
CA LEU A 133 3.47 5.02 23.67
C LEU A 133 4.08 6.33 24.20
N PRO A 134 5.20 6.27 24.93
CA PRO A 134 5.87 7.46 25.44
C PRO A 134 6.37 8.37 24.31
N ARG A 135 6.65 7.79 23.14
CA ARG A 135 7.00 8.49 21.91
C ARG A 135 6.28 7.83 20.74
N PRO A 136 5.38 8.55 20.06
CA PRO A 136 4.77 8.07 18.83
C PRO A 136 5.84 7.75 17.79
N SER A 137 5.64 6.70 17.04
CA SER A 137 6.60 6.17 16.07
C SER A 137 5.94 5.98 14.70
N ILE A 138 6.76 5.93 13.66
CA ILE A 138 6.33 5.69 12.28
C ILE A 138 6.86 4.35 11.83
N ASP A 139 5.97 3.55 11.27
CA ASP A 139 6.28 2.37 10.48
C ASP A 139 5.54 2.50 9.15
N THR A 140 6.23 2.26 8.04
CA THR A 140 5.57 2.35 6.74
C THR A 140 5.88 1.13 5.89
N GLY A 141 4.93 0.76 5.03
CA GLY A 141 5.09 -0.36 4.11
C GLY A 141 4.60 -0.02 2.71
N MET A 142 5.53 -0.02 1.74
CA MET A 142 5.25 0.14 0.32
C MET A 142 5.63 -1.15 -0.41
N GLY A 143 4.65 -1.81 -1.05
CA GLY A 143 4.90 -3.03 -1.80
C GLY A 143 5.75 -2.74 -3.05
N LEU A 144 6.96 -3.30 -3.12
CA LEU A 144 7.85 -3.13 -4.27
C LEU A 144 7.15 -3.50 -5.58
N GLU A 145 6.47 -4.64 -5.60
CA GLU A 145 5.80 -5.16 -6.79
C GLU A 145 4.65 -4.26 -7.23
N ARG A 146 3.88 -3.74 -6.28
CA ARG A 146 2.76 -2.83 -6.56
C ARG A 146 3.25 -1.51 -7.15
N VAL A 147 4.24 -0.87 -6.51
CA VAL A 147 4.80 0.39 -7.02
C VAL A 147 5.53 0.18 -8.34
N ALA A 148 6.24 -0.94 -8.53
CA ALA A 148 6.89 -1.28 -9.79
C ALA A 148 5.86 -1.45 -10.93
N ALA A 149 4.72 -2.11 -10.66
CA ALA A 149 3.65 -2.23 -11.64
C ALA A 149 3.12 -0.86 -12.06
N VAL A 150 2.83 0.02 -11.12
CA VAL A 150 2.36 1.38 -11.42
C VAL A 150 3.39 2.15 -12.24
N LEU A 151 4.68 2.12 -11.86
CA LEU A 151 5.76 2.82 -12.56
C LEU A 151 6.03 2.27 -13.97
N GLN A 152 5.84 0.99 -14.19
CA GLN A 152 5.97 0.33 -15.48
C GLN A 152 4.69 0.42 -16.34
N GLY A 153 3.65 1.09 -15.85
CA GLY A 153 2.35 1.20 -16.53
C GLY A 153 1.63 -0.15 -16.66
N LYS A 154 1.86 -1.05 -15.70
CA LYS A 154 1.22 -2.36 -15.59
C LYS A 154 0.13 -2.32 -14.54
N HIS A 155 -0.89 -3.15 -14.72
CA HIS A 155 -1.94 -3.34 -13.73
C HIS A 155 -1.64 -4.54 -12.81
N ASP A 156 -1.06 -5.60 -13.37
CA ASP A 156 -0.82 -6.87 -12.69
C ASP A 156 0.65 -6.98 -12.25
N ASN A 157 0.90 -7.34 -11.00
CA ASN A 157 2.25 -7.52 -10.47
C ASN A 157 3.07 -8.59 -11.24
N TYR A 158 2.40 -9.59 -11.82
CA TYR A 158 3.08 -10.61 -12.64
C TYR A 158 3.52 -10.12 -14.01
N ASP A 159 3.08 -8.94 -14.43
CA ASP A 159 3.48 -8.32 -15.70
C ASP A 159 4.67 -7.35 -15.57
N ILE A 160 5.20 -7.15 -14.34
CA ILE A 160 6.43 -6.37 -14.15
C ILE A 160 7.65 -7.14 -14.66
N ASP A 161 8.71 -6.43 -14.97
CA ASP A 161 9.94 -6.96 -15.56
C ASP A 161 10.50 -8.17 -14.80
N LEU A 162 10.52 -8.12 -13.46
CA LEU A 162 10.98 -9.21 -12.60
C LEU A 162 10.20 -10.49 -12.83
N PHE A 163 8.86 -10.47 -12.72
CA PHE A 163 8.04 -11.65 -12.90
C PHE A 163 7.93 -12.08 -14.36
N ALA A 164 7.88 -11.14 -15.29
CA ALA A 164 7.85 -11.43 -16.72
C ALA A 164 9.11 -12.22 -17.18
N ALA A 165 10.28 -11.89 -16.61
CA ALA A 165 11.50 -12.64 -16.87
C ALA A 165 11.44 -14.10 -16.37
N LEU A 166 10.95 -14.31 -15.14
CA LEU A 166 10.76 -15.64 -14.56
C LEU A 166 9.74 -16.47 -15.36
N ILE A 167 8.58 -15.88 -15.67
CA ILE A 167 7.52 -16.54 -16.43
C ILE A 167 8.01 -16.95 -17.83
N ARG A 168 8.81 -16.12 -18.48
CA ARG A 168 9.41 -16.43 -19.77
C ARG A 168 10.37 -17.63 -19.66
N ALA A 169 11.27 -17.62 -18.68
CA ALA A 169 12.20 -18.71 -18.45
C ALA A 169 11.47 -20.03 -18.17
N ILE A 170 10.37 -20.02 -17.42
CA ILE A 170 9.53 -21.19 -17.16
C ILE A 170 8.93 -21.71 -18.48
N SER A 171 8.39 -20.83 -19.32
CA SER A 171 7.85 -21.23 -20.63
C SER A 171 8.91 -21.87 -21.53
N GLU A 172 10.10 -21.30 -21.58
CA GLU A 172 11.22 -21.83 -22.37
C GLU A 172 11.67 -23.23 -21.88
N LEU A 173 11.79 -23.37 -20.56
CA LEU A 173 12.24 -24.66 -19.95
C LEU A 173 11.20 -25.78 -20.09
N THR A 174 9.92 -25.44 -19.98
CA THR A 174 8.84 -26.43 -20.00
C THR A 174 8.29 -26.70 -21.40
N GLY A 175 8.53 -25.79 -22.36
CA GLY A 175 7.90 -25.80 -23.67
C GLY A 175 6.39 -25.51 -23.63
N VAL A 176 5.86 -25.03 -22.50
CA VAL A 176 4.44 -24.72 -22.30
C VAL A 176 4.25 -23.20 -22.31
N SER A 177 3.29 -22.72 -23.10
CA SER A 177 2.98 -21.29 -23.13
C SER A 177 2.44 -20.80 -21.78
N ALA A 178 2.90 -19.63 -21.36
CA ALA A 178 2.37 -18.93 -20.19
C ALA A 178 0.99 -18.30 -20.45
N ASP A 179 0.56 -18.22 -21.70
CA ASP A 179 -0.76 -17.71 -22.07
C ASP A 179 -1.82 -18.82 -22.02
N GLY A 180 -3.07 -18.41 -21.76
CA GLY A 180 -4.20 -19.32 -21.74
C GLY A 180 -4.30 -20.17 -20.47
N PRO A 181 -4.64 -21.47 -20.58
CA PRO A 181 -5.03 -22.30 -19.43
C PRO A 181 -3.92 -22.53 -18.39
N HIS A 182 -2.65 -22.34 -18.77
CA HIS A 182 -1.50 -22.54 -17.89
C HIS A 182 -0.99 -21.25 -17.23
N ARG A 183 -1.63 -20.10 -17.47
CA ARG A 183 -1.20 -18.80 -16.91
C ARG A 183 -1.07 -18.83 -15.39
N ALA A 184 -2.06 -19.39 -14.70
CA ALA A 184 -2.05 -19.48 -13.24
C ALA A 184 -0.87 -20.34 -12.73
N SER A 185 -0.60 -21.47 -13.39
CA SER A 185 0.51 -22.36 -13.02
C SER A 185 1.88 -21.71 -13.19
N HIS A 186 2.09 -20.93 -14.27
CA HIS A 186 3.32 -20.18 -14.48
C HIS A 186 3.53 -19.12 -13.39
N ARG A 187 2.46 -18.41 -13.00
CA ARG A 187 2.50 -17.43 -11.92
C ARG A 187 2.85 -18.05 -10.57
N VAL A 188 2.23 -19.19 -10.25
CA VAL A 188 2.54 -19.94 -9.02
C VAL A 188 4.00 -20.37 -8.99
N ILE A 189 4.51 -20.90 -10.10
CA ILE A 189 5.93 -21.33 -10.18
C ILE A 189 6.86 -20.11 -10.04
N ALA A 190 6.57 -19.01 -10.72
CA ALA A 190 7.38 -17.79 -10.64
C ALA A 190 7.38 -17.19 -9.22
N ASP A 191 6.22 -17.14 -8.56
CA ASP A 191 6.07 -16.69 -7.17
C ASP A 191 6.90 -17.56 -6.21
N HIS A 192 6.80 -18.87 -6.33
CA HIS A 192 7.52 -19.81 -5.45
C HIS A 192 9.02 -19.83 -5.72
N LEU A 193 9.46 -19.71 -6.97
CA LEU A 193 10.88 -19.58 -7.30
C LEU A 193 11.50 -18.33 -6.70
N ARG A 194 10.74 -17.23 -6.69
CA ARG A 194 11.20 -15.98 -6.05
C ARG A 194 11.30 -16.11 -4.53
N ALA A 195 10.46 -16.94 -3.92
CA ALA A 195 10.44 -17.18 -2.48
C ALA A 195 11.49 -18.17 -1.98
N SER A 196 12.23 -18.82 -2.89
CA SER A 196 13.22 -19.87 -2.58
C SER A 196 14.64 -19.34 -2.64
#